data_50be5e44a8c8a0e9f9180509913d40f8
#
_entry.id   50be5e44a8c8a0e9f9180509913d40f8
#
_cell.length_a   1.000
_cell.length_b   1.000
_cell.length_c   1.000
_cell.angle_alpha   90.00
_cell.angle_beta   90.00
_cell.angle_gamma   90.00
#
_symmetry.space_group_name_H-M   'P 1'
#
loop_
_entity.id
_entity.type
_entity.pdbx_description
1 polymer ?
#
loop_
_entity_poly.entity_id
_entity_poly.type
_entity_poly.pdbx_seq_one_letter_code
_entity_poly.pdbx_strand_id
1 'polypeptide(L)'
;KKIASLENGEKALIFTSGMAAISTSIMANVKTGDHIVFQNDLYGGTRNFIQTEFDKFGIEYSFTHGLEPLDFSNQIKDNTVGIYVETPSNPLLKIIDLKSVSSIAKEKGIWTMIDNTFSSPVNQNPIDHGIDIVLHSATKYLGGHSDISAGAVVSSESRIEKILASAKNFGGNLSDYTVWLLERSMKTLLIRVKEQTNNAKILAKMLEENNN
;
A
#
# COMPACT_ATOMS: atom_id res chain seq x y z
N LYS A 1 -9.85 2.96 -13.99
CA LYS A 1 -10.97 3.85 -13.59
C LYS A 1 -11.65 3.34 -12.32
N LYS A 2 -12.20 2.09 -12.28
CA LYS A 2 -12.98 1.57 -11.13
C LYS A 2 -12.17 1.60 -9.82
N ILE A 3 -10.92 1.09 -9.79
CA ILE A 3 -10.09 1.11 -8.58
C ILE A 3 -9.75 2.53 -8.15
N ALA A 4 -9.45 3.43 -9.10
CA ALA A 4 -9.22 4.85 -8.80
C ALA A 4 -10.44 5.48 -8.12
N SER A 5 -11.65 5.22 -8.67
CA SER A 5 -12.91 5.70 -8.06
C SER A 5 -13.18 5.12 -6.67
N LEU A 6 -12.78 3.87 -6.40
CA LEU A 6 -12.96 3.24 -5.09
C LEU A 6 -12.05 3.86 -4.01
N GLU A 7 -10.87 4.36 -4.39
CA GLU A 7 -9.88 4.97 -3.50
C GLU A 7 -9.90 6.52 -3.54
N ASN A 8 -10.88 7.13 -4.21
CA ASN A 8 -10.97 8.59 -4.40
C ASN A 8 -9.74 9.20 -5.10
N GLY A 9 -9.02 8.41 -5.91
CA GLY A 9 -7.85 8.85 -6.67
C GLY A 9 -8.18 9.20 -8.12
N GLU A 10 -7.28 9.93 -8.76
CA GLU A 10 -7.47 10.39 -10.15
C GLU A 10 -7.26 9.26 -11.17
N LYS A 11 -6.25 8.43 -10.96
CA LYS A 11 -5.85 7.39 -11.91
C LYS A 11 -5.33 6.15 -11.17
N ALA A 12 -5.42 5.00 -11.83
CA ALA A 12 -4.89 3.73 -11.32
C ALA A 12 -4.14 2.98 -12.41
N LEU A 13 -3.13 2.21 -11.99
CA LEU A 13 -2.42 1.24 -12.81
C LEU A 13 -2.52 -0.13 -12.15
N ILE A 14 -2.57 -1.20 -12.96
CA ILE A 14 -2.68 -2.59 -12.48
C ILE A 14 -1.45 -3.39 -12.88
N PHE A 15 -1.11 -4.36 -12.04
CA PHE A 15 0.10 -5.18 -12.12
C PHE A 15 -0.23 -6.67 -11.94
N THR A 16 0.70 -7.54 -12.30
CA THR A 16 0.60 -9.01 -12.13
C THR A 16 0.58 -9.46 -10.67
N SER A 17 1.07 -8.64 -9.74
CA SER A 17 1.07 -8.95 -8.30
C SER A 17 1.15 -7.69 -7.44
N GLY A 18 0.82 -7.83 -6.15
CA GLY A 18 1.04 -6.75 -5.17
C GLY A 18 2.50 -6.32 -5.11
N MET A 19 3.44 -7.27 -5.10
CA MET A 19 4.87 -6.95 -5.10
C MET A 19 5.32 -6.20 -6.37
N ALA A 20 4.78 -6.53 -7.55
CA ALA A 20 5.06 -5.77 -8.76
C ALA A 20 4.56 -4.31 -8.66
N ALA A 21 3.38 -4.10 -8.05
CA ALA A 21 2.87 -2.76 -7.78
C ALA A 21 3.78 -2.01 -6.78
N ILE A 22 4.17 -2.66 -5.68
CA ILE A 22 5.01 -2.08 -4.63
C ILE A 22 6.39 -1.71 -5.18
N SER A 23 7.12 -2.69 -5.72
CA SER A 23 8.49 -2.49 -6.19
C SER A 23 8.57 -1.45 -7.31
N THR A 24 7.69 -1.53 -8.30
CA THR A 24 7.66 -0.56 -9.40
C THR A 24 7.32 0.84 -8.91
N SER A 25 6.36 0.99 -7.98
CA SER A 25 5.96 2.30 -7.45
C SER A 25 7.08 2.93 -6.62
N ILE A 26 7.78 2.14 -5.80
CA ILE A 26 8.93 2.63 -5.04
C ILE A 26 10.05 3.04 -6.01
N MET A 27 10.48 2.14 -6.90
CA MET A 27 11.58 2.39 -7.83
C MET A 27 11.32 3.55 -8.79
N ALA A 28 10.06 3.81 -9.12
CA ALA A 28 9.68 5.00 -9.90
C ALA A 28 9.89 6.31 -9.14
N ASN A 29 9.92 6.29 -7.82
CA ASN A 29 9.95 7.49 -6.97
C ASN A 29 11.29 7.72 -6.25
N VAL A 30 12.31 6.90 -6.54
CA VAL A 30 13.65 7.01 -5.94
C VAL A 30 14.74 7.01 -7.01
N LYS A 31 15.92 7.46 -6.61
CA LYS A 31 17.20 7.35 -7.33
C LYS A 31 18.30 6.98 -6.34
N THR A 32 19.48 6.61 -6.85
CA THR A 32 20.67 6.38 -6.04
C THR A 32 20.97 7.56 -5.10
N GLY A 33 21.18 7.28 -3.83
CA GLY A 33 21.43 8.25 -2.77
C GLY A 33 20.17 8.77 -2.06
N ASP A 34 18.98 8.44 -2.53
CA ASP A 34 17.73 8.78 -1.84
C ASP A 34 17.50 7.86 -0.62
N HIS A 35 16.80 8.38 0.38
CA HIS A 35 16.42 7.67 1.59
C HIS A 35 14.90 7.57 1.72
N ILE A 36 14.39 6.45 2.21
CA ILE A 36 12.98 6.22 2.53
C ILE A 36 12.82 5.79 3.99
N VAL A 37 11.83 6.35 4.67
CA VAL A 37 11.40 5.89 6.00
C VAL A 37 10.31 4.85 5.84
N PHE A 38 10.50 3.68 6.42
CA PHE A 38 9.53 2.59 6.44
C PHE A 38 9.02 2.34 7.85
N GLN A 39 7.74 2.08 7.97
CA GLN A 39 7.17 1.47 9.17
C GLN A 39 7.90 0.17 9.48
N ASN A 40 8.15 -0.11 10.76
CA ASN A 40 8.86 -1.34 11.15
C ASN A 40 8.04 -2.62 10.89
N ASP A 41 6.74 -2.54 11.09
CA ASP A 41 5.81 -3.68 10.99
C ASP A 41 5.16 -3.70 9.60
N LEU A 42 5.81 -4.37 8.64
CA LEU A 42 5.41 -4.47 7.25
C LEU A 42 5.23 -5.92 6.79
N TYR A 43 4.47 -6.10 5.74
CA TYR A 43 4.43 -7.37 5.01
C TYR A 43 5.84 -7.89 4.70
N GLY A 44 6.06 -9.18 5.01
CA GLY A 44 7.39 -9.80 4.88
C GLY A 44 8.01 -9.70 3.48
N GLY A 45 7.19 -9.76 2.43
CA GLY A 45 7.65 -9.58 1.04
C GLY A 45 8.19 -8.17 0.78
N THR A 46 7.52 -7.13 1.29
CA THR A 46 7.97 -5.74 1.19
C THR A 46 9.27 -5.54 1.97
N ARG A 47 9.33 -6.06 3.20
CA ARG A 47 10.53 -5.98 4.03
C ARG A 47 11.73 -6.67 3.37
N ASN A 48 11.52 -7.88 2.84
CA ASN A 48 12.57 -8.61 2.12
C ASN A 48 13.05 -7.84 0.89
N PHE A 49 12.14 -7.28 0.09
CA PHE A 49 12.50 -6.44 -1.06
C PHE A 49 13.41 -5.28 -0.67
N ILE A 50 13.07 -4.55 0.40
CA ILE A 50 13.87 -3.43 0.90
C ILE A 50 15.28 -3.93 1.27
N GLN A 51 15.37 -4.98 2.10
CA GLN A 51 16.64 -5.48 2.65
C GLN A 51 17.55 -6.16 1.62
N THR A 52 17.00 -6.71 0.53
CA THR A 52 17.80 -7.44 -0.47
C THR A 52 18.12 -6.63 -1.73
N GLU A 53 17.28 -5.62 -2.04
CA GLU A 53 17.41 -4.92 -3.31
C GLU A 53 17.96 -3.49 -3.17
N PHE A 54 17.62 -2.77 -2.10
CA PHE A 54 17.94 -1.35 -1.98
C PHE A 54 19.45 -1.06 -2.06
N ASP A 55 20.27 -1.85 -1.38
CA ASP A 55 21.74 -1.70 -1.40
C ASP A 55 22.31 -1.84 -2.83
N LYS A 56 21.70 -2.71 -3.67
CA LYS A 56 22.13 -2.90 -5.06
C LYS A 56 21.94 -1.66 -5.93
N PHE A 57 20.98 -0.81 -5.57
CA PHE A 57 20.64 0.42 -6.27
C PHE A 57 21.15 1.67 -5.56
N GLY A 58 21.87 1.50 -4.44
CA GLY A 58 22.38 2.62 -3.64
C GLY A 58 21.26 3.47 -3.02
N ILE A 59 20.15 2.83 -2.62
CA ILE A 59 19.02 3.47 -1.95
C ILE A 59 19.14 3.22 -0.45
N GLU A 60 19.07 4.30 0.34
CA GLU A 60 19.08 4.21 1.79
C GLU A 60 17.67 3.99 2.35
N TYR A 61 17.59 3.35 3.52
CA TYR A 61 16.33 3.19 4.24
C TYR A 61 16.53 3.20 5.74
N SER A 62 15.44 3.55 6.45
CA SER A 62 15.32 3.36 7.91
C SER A 62 13.96 2.75 8.23
N PHE A 63 13.93 1.86 9.22
CA PHE A 63 12.68 1.41 9.83
C PHE A 63 12.39 2.23 11.09
N THR A 64 11.12 2.56 11.32
CA THR A 64 10.71 3.23 12.56
C THR A 64 10.90 2.31 13.78
N HIS A 65 11.09 2.89 14.96
CA HIS A 65 11.16 2.11 16.20
C HIS A 65 9.77 1.82 16.78
N GLY A 66 8.79 2.64 16.49
CA GLY A 66 7.40 2.52 16.88
C GLY A 66 6.47 2.96 15.75
N LEU A 67 5.23 3.29 16.08
CA LEU A 67 4.18 3.65 15.12
C LEU A 67 3.59 5.05 15.38
N GLU A 68 4.09 5.73 16.40
CA GLU A 68 3.68 7.10 16.69
C GLU A 68 4.25 8.07 15.65
N PRO A 69 3.59 9.20 15.40
CA PRO A 69 4.06 10.20 14.42
C PRO A 69 5.53 10.63 14.64
N LEU A 70 5.94 10.71 15.91
CA LEU A 70 7.31 11.06 16.29
C LEU A 70 8.33 10.02 15.82
N ASP A 71 7.97 8.74 15.79
CA ASP A 71 8.86 7.67 15.34
C ASP A 71 9.21 7.82 13.85
N PHE A 72 8.28 8.32 13.05
CA PHE A 72 8.51 8.62 11.63
C PHE A 72 9.40 9.86 11.47
N SER A 73 9.08 10.95 12.16
CA SER A 73 9.84 12.19 12.05
C SER A 73 11.29 12.05 12.50
N ASN A 74 11.58 11.24 13.49
CA ASN A 74 12.93 10.96 13.99
C ASN A 74 13.82 10.19 13.01
N GLN A 75 13.23 9.52 12.00
CA GLN A 75 13.97 8.80 10.97
C GLN A 75 14.22 9.63 9.71
N ILE A 76 13.64 10.83 9.60
CA ILE A 76 13.81 11.69 8.43
C ILE A 76 15.20 12.29 8.42
N LYS A 77 15.91 12.14 7.30
CA LYS A 77 17.24 12.69 6.98
C LYS A 77 17.10 13.74 5.87
N ASP A 78 18.19 14.44 5.57
CA ASP A 78 18.22 15.45 4.50
C ASP A 78 17.95 14.87 3.11
N ASN A 79 18.32 13.60 2.89
CA ASN A 79 18.10 12.86 1.64
C ASN A 79 16.83 12.02 1.65
N THR A 80 15.94 12.15 2.65
CA THR A 80 14.67 11.43 2.68
C THR A 80 13.72 11.98 1.63
N VAL A 81 13.18 11.10 0.80
CA VAL A 81 12.23 11.47 -0.26
C VAL A 81 10.82 10.96 -0.01
N GLY A 82 10.63 10.03 0.92
CA GLY A 82 9.30 9.48 1.18
C GLY A 82 9.16 8.67 2.45
N ILE A 83 7.90 8.41 2.81
CA ILE A 83 7.48 7.55 3.92
C ILE A 83 6.58 6.44 3.37
N TYR A 84 6.85 5.19 3.73
CA TYR A 84 6.03 4.02 3.38
C TYR A 84 5.40 3.43 4.63
N VAL A 85 4.08 3.20 4.59
CA VAL A 85 3.30 2.63 5.70
C VAL A 85 2.40 1.49 5.24
N GLU A 86 1.93 0.70 6.20
CA GLU A 86 0.92 -0.35 6.03
C GLU A 86 0.01 -0.35 7.26
N THR A 87 -1.27 -0.06 7.08
CA THR A 87 -2.23 -0.06 8.20
C THR A 87 -3.64 -0.47 7.76
N PRO A 88 -4.24 -1.47 8.44
CA PRO A 88 -3.66 -2.34 9.48
C PRO A 88 -2.46 -3.13 8.96
N SER A 89 -1.43 -3.34 9.80
CA SER A 89 -0.21 -4.05 9.40
C SER A 89 -0.41 -5.58 9.33
N ASN A 90 0.40 -6.26 8.52
CA ASN A 90 0.47 -7.72 8.46
C ASN A 90 1.73 -8.23 9.19
N PRO A 91 1.64 -9.10 10.23
CA PRO A 91 0.42 -9.80 10.68
C PRO A 91 -0.26 -9.18 11.91
N LEU A 92 0.31 -8.16 12.53
CA LEU A 92 -0.04 -7.72 13.88
C LEU A 92 -1.25 -6.78 13.93
N LEU A 93 -1.82 -6.40 12.79
CA LEU A 93 -3.00 -5.52 12.65
C LEU A 93 -2.84 -4.18 13.37
N LYS A 94 -1.62 -3.68 13.48
CA LYS A 94 -1.34 -2.39 14.10
C LYS A 94 -1.88 -1.25 13.25
N ILE A 95 -2.37 -0.21 13.92
CA ILE A 95 -2.99 0.96 13.29
C ILE A 95 -2.06 2.17 13.41
N ILE A 96 -2.00 2.95 12.33
CA ILE A 96 -1.25 4.20 12.23
C ILE A 96 -2.22 5.34 11.95
N ASP A 97 -1.98 6.50 12.56
CA ASP A 97 -2.65 7.75 12.19
C ASP A 97 -2.09 8.29 10.86
N LEU A 98 -2.80 7.96 9.76
CA LEU A 98 -2.42 8.38 8.41
C LEU A 98 -2.37 9.90 8.25
N LYS A 99 -3.26 10.63 8.95
CA LYS A 99 -3.34 12.08 8.86
C LYS A 99 -2.11 12.75 9.45
N SER A 100 -1.63 12.25 10.57
CA SER A 100 -0.39 12.72 11.19
C SER A 100 0.83 12.41 10.33
N VAL A 101 0.95 11.19 9.78
CA VAL A 101 2.05 10.81 8.89
C VAL A 101 2.06 11.66 7.63
N SER A 102 0.88 11.88 7.00
CA SER A 102 0.79 12.73 5.80
C SER A 102 1.15 14.19 6.08
N SER A 103 0.79 14.71 7.26
CA SER A 103 1.15 16.08 7.67
C SER A 103 2.67 16.24 7.82
N ILE A 104 3.34 15.29 8.48
CA ILE A 104 4.81 15.28 8.61
C ILE A 104 5.47 15.26 7.22
N ALA A 105 5.00 14.38 6.33
CA ALA A 105 5.55 14.27 4.99
C ALA A 105 5.37 15.58 4.19
N LYS A 106 4.19 16.18 4.28
CA LYS A 106 3.88 17.45 3.62
C LYS A 106 4.75 18.61 4.11
N GLU A 107 4.99 18.73 5.41
CA GLU A 107 5.88 19.73 6.00
C GLU A 107 7.32 19.60 5.52
N LYS A 108 7.76 18.37 5.24
CA LYS A 108 9.09 18.04 4.72
C LYS A 108 9.19 18.03 3.19
N GLY A 109 8.08 18.18 2.48
CA GLY A 109 8.04 18.13 1.00
C GLY A 109 8.36 16.74 0.42
N ILE A 110 8.10 15.67 1.18
CA ILE A 110 8.33 14.28 0.79
C ILE A 110 7.01 13.55 0.53
N TRP A 111 7.05 12.49 -0.32
CA TRP A 111 5.84 11.74 -0.65
C TRP A 111 5.48 10.70 0.41
N THR A 112 4.20 10.29 0.41
CA THR A 112 3.69 9.18 1.22
C THR A 112 3.17 8.05 0.36
N MET A 113 3.39 6.80 0.78
CA MET A 113 2.92 5.58 0.12
C MET A 113 2.37 4.61 1.16
N ILE A 114 1.23 3.99 0.86
CA ILE A 114 0.59 3.01 1.75
C ILE A 114 0.24 1.72 1.02
N ASP A 115 0.45 0.59 1.68
CA ASP A 115 -0.23 -0.66 1.34
C ASP A 115 -1.59 -0.72 2.06
N ASN A 116 -2.68 -0.51 1.31
CA ASN A 116 -4.06 -0.51 1.81
C ASN A 116 -4.77 -1.86 1.64
N THR A 117 -4.00 -2.93 1.44
CA THR A 117 -4.55 -4.25 1.13
C THR A 117 -5.50 -4.76 2.20
N PHE A 118 -5.15 -4.65 3.49
CA PHE A 118 -5.95 -5.21 4.59
C PHE A 118 -7.23 -4.43 4.86
N SER A 119 -7.19 -3.11 4.83
CA SER A 119 -8.40 -2.28 4.96
C SER A 119 -9.32 -2.43 3.76
N SER A 120 -8.75 -2.54 2.58
CA SER A 120 -9.44 -2.35 1.30
C SER A 120 -10.09 -0.95 1.16
N PRO A 121 -10.49 -0.54 -0.05
CA PRO A 121 -11.15 0.75 -0.24
C PRO A 121 -12.58 0.82 0.37
N VAL A 122 -13.06 -0.29 0.93
CA VAL A 122 -14.37 -0.32 1.64
C VAL A 122 -14.26 0.21 3.07
N ASN A 123 -13.13 -0.05 3.73
CA ASN A 123 -12.95 0.33 5.14
C ASN A 123 -12.05 1.55 5.32
N GLN A 124 -11.21 1.89 4.34
CA GLN A 124 -10.26 3.01 4.43
C GLN A 124 -9.94 3.58 3.05
N ASN A 125 -9.97 4.90 2.91
CA ASN A 125 -9.54 5.65 1.74
C ASN A 125 -8.36 6.56 2.11
N PRO A 126 -7.11 6.12 1.98
CA PRO A 126 -5.93 6.85 2.45
C PRO A 126 -5.73 8.21 1.76
N ILE A 127 -6.18 8.39 0.52
CA ILE A 127 -6.11 9.67 -0.20
C ILE A 127 -6.87 10.76 0.56
N ASP A 128 -8.00 10.43 1.19
CA ASP A 128 -8.79 11.38 1.99
C ASP A 128 -8.05 11.81 3.27
N HIS A 129 -7.01 11.08 3.66
CA HIS A 129 -6.11 11.39 4.76
C HIS A 129 -4.80 12.06 4.32
N GLY A 130 -4.67 12.40 3.03
CA GLY A 130 -3.51 13.10 2.48
C GLY A 130 -2.36 12.19 2.05
N ILE A 131 -2.57 10.88 1.96
CA ILE A 131 -1.58 9.95 1.39
C ILE A 131 -1.53 10.12 -0.13
N ASP A 132 -0.31 10.17 -0.68
CA ASP A 132 -0.10 10.41 -2.11
C ASP A 132 -0.32 9.18 -2.99
N ILE A 133 0.12 8.00 -2.54
CA ILE A 133 0.16 6.76 -3.34
C ILE A 133 -0.44 5.62 -2.54
N VAL A 134 -1.48 4.98 -3.09
CA VAL A 134 -2.16 3.85 -2.46
C VAL A 134 -1.91 2.59 -3.26
N LEU A 135 -1.44 1.55 -2.59
CA LEU A 135 -1.11 0.25 -3.16
C LEU A 135 -2.09 -0.82 -2.68
N HIS A 136 -2.29 -1.82 -3.51
CA HIS A 136 -3.05 -3.02 -3.18
C HIS A 136 -2.39 -4.28 -3.74
N SER A 137 -2.32 -5.31 -2.92
CA SER A 137 -2.36 -6.67 -3.43
C SER A 137 -3.81 -6.97 -3.87
N ALA A 138 -4.11 -6.70 -5.14
CA ALA A 138 -5.46 -6.93 -5.67
C ALA A 138 -5.81 -8.43 -5.71
N THR A 139 -4.85 -9.31 -5.49
CA THR A 139 -5.00 -10.74 -5.19
C THR A 139 -5.95 -11.01 -4.01
N LYS A 140 -5.99 -10.09 -3.02
CA LYS A 140 -6.75 -10.26 -1.77
C LYS A 140 -8.20 -9.82 -1.93
N TYR A 141 -8.66 -8.80 -1.24
CA TYR A 141 -10.08 -8.40 -1.22
C TYR A 141 -10.62 -7.95 -2.58
N LEU A 142 -9.81 -7.27 -3.40
CA LEU A 142 -10.26 -6.83 -4.72
C LEU A 142 -10.59 -8.01 -5.65
N GLY A 143 -9.73 -9.02 -5.69
CA GLY A 143 -9.98 -10.29 -6.38
C GLY A 143 -10.99 -11.15 -5.61
N GLY A 144 -10.70 -11.45 -4.35
CA GLY A 144 -11.63 -12.00 -3.36
C GLY A 144 -12.03 -13.47 -3.51
N HIS A 145 -11.50 -14.19 -4.50
CA HIS A 145 -11.88 -15.58 -4.80
C HIS A 145 -10.69 -16.54 -4.83
N SER A 146 -9.49 -16.08 -4.47
CA SER A 146 -8.24 -16.88 -4.46
C SER A 146 -7.87 -17.50 -5.81
N ASP A 147 -8.31 -16.92 -6.90
CA ASP A 147 -8.19 -17.42 -8.27
C ASP A 147 -7.30 -16.53 -9.18
N ILE A 148 -6.87 -15.36 -8.69
CA ILE A 148 -6.02 -14.43 -9.42
C ILE A 148 -4.84 -13.94 -8.58
N SER A 149 -3.75 -13.59 -9.26
CA SER A 149 -2.69 -12.73 -8.72
C SER A 149 -2.75 -11.39 -9.44
N ALA A 150 -2.85 -10.31 -8.69
CA ALA A 150 -2.88 -8.96 -9.24
C ALA A 150 -2.39 -7.93 -8.22
N GLY A 151 -1.90 -6.80 -8.71
CA GLY A 151 -1.56 -5.61 -7.93
C GLY A 151 -2.24 -4.37 -8.49
N ALA A 152 -2.39 -3.34 -7.67
CA ALA A 152 -2.88 -2.05 -8.14
C ALA A 152 -2.16 -0.90 -7.41
N VAL A 153 -2.03 0.23 -8.09
CA VAL A 153 -1.61 1.50 -7.52
C VAL A 153 -2.61 2.58 -7.91
N VAL A 154 -2.94 3.45 -6.97
CA VAL A 154 -3.83 4.61 -7.16
C VAL A 154 -3.13 5.87 -6.69
N SER A 155 -3.23 6.95 -7.46
CA SER A 155 -2.63 8.24 -7.11
C SER A 155 -3.19 9.36 -8.01
N SER A 156 -2.54 10.54 -7.97
CA SER A 156 -2.73 11.58 -8.97
C SER A 156 -2.29 11.11 -10.37
N GLU A 157 -2.83 11.72 -11.40
CA GLU A 157 -2.48 11.36 -12.78
C GLU A 157 -0.98 11.49 -13.06
N SER A 158 -0.36 12.57 -12.60
CA SER A 158 1.07 12.82 -12.81
C SER A 158 1.96 11.76 -12.16
N ARG A 159 1.63 11.31 -10.95
CA ARG A 159 2.36 10.23 -10.28
C ARG A 159 2.16 8.89 -10.97
N ILE A 160 0.94 8.60 -11.42
CA ILE A 160 0.67 7.36 -12.17
C ILE A 160 1.42 7.33 -13.50
N GLU A 161 1.57 8.46 -14.19
CA GLU A 161 2.36 8.52 -15.44
C GLU A 161 3.84 8.24 -15.19
N LYS A 162 4.40 8.74 -14.09
CA LYS A 162 5.77 8.43 -13.65
C LYS A 162 5.94 6.93 -13.37
N ILE A 163 5.00 6.34 -12.63
CA ILE A 163 5.00 4.90 -12.32
C ILE A 163 4.82 4.07 -13.60
N LEU A 164 3.95 4.50 -14.51
CA LEU A 164 3.74 3.82 -15.80
C LEU A 164 5.00 3.80 -16.66
N ALA A 165 5.79 4.88 -16.67
CA ALA A 165 7.07 4.91 -17.38
C ALA A 165 8.03 3.83 -16.86
N SER A 166 8.13 3.66 -15.54
CA SER A 166 8.94 2.59 -14.93
C SER A 166 8.34 1.21 -15.17
N ALA A 167 7.00 1.06 -15.10
CA ALA A 167 6.32 -0.19 -15.34
C ALA A 167 6.56 -0.75 -16.77
N LYS A 168 6.66 0.13 -17.77
CA LYS A 168 7.00 -0.27 -19.14
C LYS A 168 8.39 -0.89 -19.25
N ASN A 169 9.33 -0.46 -18.40
CA ASN A 169 10.70 -0.97 -18.38
C ASN A 169 10.83 -2.25 -17.55
N PHE A 170 10.14 -2.34 -16.41
CA PHE A 170 10.22 -3.49 -15.49
C PHE A 170 9.29 -4.63 -15.89
N GLY A 171 8.25 -4.37 -16.67
CA GLY A 171 7.21 -5.35 -16.96
C GLY A 171 6.16 -5.41 -15.84
N GLY A 172 5.62 -6.61 -15.60
CA GLY A 172 4.57 -6.81 -14.59
C GLY A 172 3.17 -6.49 -15.08
N ASN A 173 2.95 -6.52 -16.41
CA ASN A 173 1.65 -6.29 -17.04
C ASN A 173 0.68 -7.43 -16.74
N LEU A 174 -0.52 -7.06 -16.29
CA LEU A 174 -1.59 -8.03 -16.04
C LEU A 174 -2.19 -8.51 -17.38
N SER A 175 -2.48 -9.81 -17.49
CA SER A 175 -3.12 -10.37 -18.70
C SER A 175 -4.59 -9.91 -18.81
N ASP A 176 -5.10 -9.86 -20.04
CA ASP A 176 -6.47 -9.44 -20.34
C ASP A 176 -7.51 -10.29 -19.58
N TYR A 177 -7.28 -11.60 -19.52
CA TYR A 177 -8.16 -12.52 -18.79
C TYR A 177 -8.20 -12.19 -17.29
N THR A 178 -7.04 -11.93 -16.67
CA THR A 178 -6.97 -11.58 -15.25
C THR A 178 -7.58 -10.19 -14.99
N VAL A 179 -7.42 -9.25 -15.90
CA VAL A 179 -8.09 -7.92 -15.84
C VAL A 179 -9.60 -8.10 -15.81
N TRP A 180 -10.13 -8.94 -16.70
CA TRP A 180 -11.57 -9.24 -16.76
C TRP A 180 -12.07 -9.92 -15.47
N LEU A 181 -11.32 -10.92 -14.94
CA LEU A 181 -11.68 -11.57 -13.67
C LEU A 181 -11.66 -10.59 -12.50
N LEU A 182 -10.63 -9.74 -12.41
CA LEU A 182 -10.52 -8.72 -11.38
C LEU A 182 -11.70 -7.73 -11.45
N GLU A 183 -12.03 -7.26 -12.66
CA GLU A 183 -13.18 -6.37 -12.86
C GLU A 183 -14.50 -7.02 -12.42
N ARG A 184 -14.70 -8.28 -12.81
CA ARG A 184 -15.86 -9.08 -12.43
C ARG A 184 -15.96 -9.27 -10.91
N SER A 185 -14.85 -9.61 -10.27
CA SER A 185 -14.75 -9.84 -8.82
C SER A 185 -15.06 -8.59 -7.99
N MET A 186 -14.64 -7.43 -8.44
CA MET A 186 -14.94 -6.16 -7.76
C MET A 186 -16.43 -5.80 -7.73
N LYS A 187 -17.29 -6.44 -8.54
CA LYS A 187 -18.76 -6.21 -8.49
C LYS A 187 -19.37 -6.62 -7.16
N THR A 188 -18.77 -7.58 -6.47
CA THR A 188 -19.20 -8.06 -5.15
C THR A 188 -18.32 -7.58 -4.00
N LEU A 189 -17.32 -6.73 -4.25
CA LEU A 189 -16.36 -6.29 -3.25
C LEU A 189 -17.03 -5.75 -1.99
N LEU A 190 -17.96 -4.82 -2.14
CA LEU A 190 -18.62 -4.16 -1.01
C LEU A 190 -19.38 -5.16 -0.13
N ILE A 191 -20.12 -6.08 -0.73
CA ILE A 191 -20.91 -7.10 0.00
C ILE A 191 -19.96 -8.02 0.75
N ARG A 192 -18.91 -8.53 0.09
CA ARG A 192 -17.94 -9.46 0.68
C ARG A 192 -17.18 -8.82 1.84
N VAL A 193 -16.66 -7.62 1.66
CA VAL A 193 -15.85 -6.97 2.71
C VAL A 193 -16.71 -6.56 3.90
N LYS A 194 -17.93 -6.06 3.68
CA LYS A 194 -18.85 -5.76 4.79
C LYS A 194 -19.17 -7.00 5.63
N GLU A 195 -19.48 -8.12 4.99
CA GLU A 195 -19.76 -9.36 5.69
C GLU A 195 -18.53 -9.90 6.43
N GLN A 196 -17.37 -9.90 5.81
CA GLN A 196 -16.11 -10.29 6.44
C GLN A 196 -15.78 -9.41 7.64
N THR A 197 -16.00 -8.09 7.54
CA THR A 197 -15.80 -7.16 8.66
C THR A 197 -16.78 -7.45 9.80
N ASN A 198 -18.04 -7.74 9.52
CA ASN A 198 -19.03 -8.10 10.54
C ASN A 198 -18.65 -9.41 11.24
N ASN A 199 -18.26 -10.43 10.48
CA ASN A 199 -17.80 -11.70 11.03
C ASN A 199 -16.56 -11.54 11.90
N ALA A 200 -15.59 -10.73 11.48
CA ALA A 200 -14.40 -10.43 12.28
C ALA A 200 -14.74 -9.75 13.61
N LYS A 201 -15.70 -8.78 13.61
CA LYS A 201 -16.17 -8.13 14.84
C LYS A 201 -16.84 -9.11 15.81
N ILE A 202 -17.67 -10.03 15.30
CA ILE A 202 -18.33 -11.07 16.12
C ILE A 202 -17.26 -11.98 16.75
N LEU A 203 -16.32 -12.46 15.95
CA LEU A 203 -15.23 -13.33 16.44
C LEU A 203 -14.35 -12.61 17.45
N ALA A 204 -13.97 -11.36 17.22
CA ALA A 204 -13.17 -10.58 18.17
C ALA A 204 -13.87 -10.46 19.52
N LYS A 205 -15.17 -10.14 19.51
CA LYS A 205 -15.96 -10.05 20.74
C LYS A 205 -16.05 -11.40 21.48
N MET A 206 -16.30 -12.49 20.73
CA MET A 206 -16.33 -13.84 21.33
C MET A 206 -15.00 -14.22 21.96
N LEU A 207 -13.87 -13.84 21.35
CA LEU A 207 -12.54 -14.11 21.88
C LEU A 207 -12.22 -13.25 23.10
N GLU A 208 -12.63 -11.99 23.12
CA GLU A 208 -12.50 -11.10 24.29
C GLU A 208 -13.29 -11.60 25.52
N GLU A 209 -14.49 -12.15 25.28
CA GLU A 209 -15.35 -12.70 26.34
C GLU A 209 -14.91 -14.10 26.82
N ASN A 210 -13.97 -14.74 26.14
CA ASN A 210 -13.47 -16.06 26.49
C ASN A 210 -12.28 -15.96 27.43
N ASN A 211 -12.48 -16.37 28.68
CA ASN A 211 -11.51 -16.33 29.77
C ASN A 211 -10.49 -17.52 29.78
N ASN A 212 -10.35 -18.27 28.68
CA ASN A 212 -9.42 -19.41 28.55
C ASN A 212 -8.16 -19.04 27.76
#